data_ddf6deb7923c82aa64cccffba16c21c2
#
_entry.id   ddf6deb7923c82aa64cccffba16c21c2
#
_cell.length_a   1.000
_cell.length_b   1.000
_cell.length_c   1.000
_cell.angle_alpha   90.00
_cell.angle_beta   90.00
_cell.angle_gamma   90.00
#
_symmetry.space_group_name_H-M   'P 1'
#
loop_
_entity.id
_entity.type
_entity.pdbx_description
1 polymer ?
#
loop_
_entity_poly.entity_id
_entity_poly.type
_entity_poly.pdbx_seq_one_letter_code
_entity_poly.pdbx_strand_id
1 'polypeptide(L)'
;MSIPRIGLPAVICILLFSQIACTTMRAVDENVLIDPTGKNIIYRDAWVRRNPPEVHVSPTSAAPADLKVLFIPFRVTQPMDNPTILGYTTSRIVWQTWLQMRLFPNMEFSGDDTPYRRDRALALARGRGMDMVVGGFVTHVYSGGTVGESQLALQLEAYDVRSGQLVWSMAQGGKIPAPQTTDYFIVAAKTRMPSDPLHTLTQVLASDMGQRIQTWIVGPATETRWQQRDRQVHDAIFAPRDPVPAPRTGYEPAEEENNTRENTPESAF
;
A
#
# COMPACT_ATOMS: atom_id res chain seq x y z
N MET A 1 50.11 6.37 64.38
CA MET A 1 49.34 5.74 63.29
C MET A 1 49.15 6.78 62.20
N SER A 2 50.02 6.77 61.19
CA SER A 2 49.98 7.77 60.06
C SER A 2 49.16 7.23 58.92
N ILE A 3 48.07 7.93 58.61
CA ILE A 3 47.21 7.65 57.48
C ILE A 3 47.89 8.20 56.22
N PRO A 4 48.16 7.41 55.19
CA PRO A 4 48.74 7.91 53.94
C PRO A 4 47.73 8.82 53.23
N ARG A 5 48.14 10.09 53.00
CA ARG A 5 47.39 11.01 52.15
C ARG A 5 47.45 10.51 50.70
N ILE A 6 46.42 9.77 50.25
CA ILE A 6 46.25 9.45 48.87
C ILE A 6 45.97 10.77 48.16
N GLY A 7 46.89 11.21 47.29
CA GLY A 7 46.84 12.51 46.63
C GLY A 7 45.63 12.60 45.67
N LEU A 8 44.98 13.75 45.69
CA LEU A 8 43.85 14.13 44.83
C LEU A 8 43.95 13.68 43.34
N PRO A 9 45.16 13.68 42.72
CA PRO A 9 45.30 13.22 41.32
C PRO A 9 45.03 11.71 41.11
N ALA A 10 45.32 10.87 42.14
CA ALA A 10 45.06 9.42 42.00
C ALA A 10 43.57 9.08 42.01
N VAL A 11 42.77 9.83 42.77
CA VAL A 11 41.31 9.67 42.81
C VAL A 11 40.66 10.12 41.48
N ILE A 12 41.18 11.19 40.87
CA ILE A 12 40.68 11.70 39.57
C ILE A 12 40.99 10.72 38.45
N CYS A 13 42.17 10.09 38.43
CA CYS A 13 42.51 9.05 37.46
C CYS A 13 41.61 7.82 37.58
N ILE A 14 41.28 7.37 38.78
CA ILE A 14 40.37 6.21 38.98
C ILE A 14 38.97 6.52 38.53
N LEU A 15 38.45 7.75 38.74
CA LEU A 15 37.14 8.18 38.27
C LEU A 15 37.07 8.32 36.74
N LEU A 16 38.17 8.73 36.09
CA LEU A 16 38.22 8.83 34.62
C LEU A 16 38.31 7.43 33.96
N PHE A 17 38.98 6.47 34.56
CA PHE A 17 39.04 5.10 34.05
C PHE A 17 37.72 4.34 34.22
N SER A 18 36.90 4.65 35.23
CA SER A 18 35.58 4.02 35.38
C SER A 18 34.54 4.43 34.34
N GLN A 19 34.72 5.60 33.72
CA GLN A 19 33.80 6.05 32.63
C GLN A 19 34.09 5.36 31.29
N ILE A 20 35.33 4.93 31.06
CA ILE A 20 35.72 4.26 29.81
C ILE A 20 35.24 2.80 29.77
N ALA A 21 35.13 2.16 30.94
CA ALA A 21 34.67 0.77 31.04
C ALA A 21 33.18 0.58 30.74
N CYS A 22 32.34 1.61 30.99
CA CYS A 22 30.90 1.52 30.67
C CYS A 22 30.54 1.74 29.21
N THR A 23 31.37 2.42 28.43
CA THR A 23 31.09 2.67 27.02
C THR A 23 31.51 1.53 26.11
N THR A 24 32.50 0.71 26.51
CA THR A 24 32.95 -0.42 25.69
C THR A 24 32.08 -1.68 25.83
N MET A 25 31.34 -1.84 26.94
CA MET A 25 30.42 -2.98 27.08
C MET A 25 29.09 -2.81 26.28
N ARG A 26 28.71 -1.59 25.93
CA ARG A 26 27.49 -1.34 25.17
C ARG A 26 27.64 -1.57 23.65
N ALA A 27 28.89 -1.56 23.17
CA ALA A 27 29.17 -1.76 21.74
C ALA A 27 29.35 -3.24 21.34
N VAL A 28 29.49 -4.13 22.33
CA VAL A 28 29.72 -5.57 22.05
C VAL A 28 28.40 -6.35 21.91
N ASP A 29 27.31 -5.81 22.46
CA ASP A 29 26.02 -6.53 22.48
C ASP A 29 25.16 -6.31 21.21
N GLU A 30 25.55 -5.37 20.34
CA GLU A 30 24.73 -4.96 19.20
C GLU A 30 25.11 -5.67 17.89
N ASN A 31 26.20 -6.45 17.84
CA ASN A 31 26.75 -6.97 16.58
C ASN A 31 27.05 -8.47 16.53
N VAL A 32 26.70 -9.26 17.52
CA VAL A 32 26.90 -10.71 17.44
C VAL A 32 25.59 -11.45 17.63
N LEU A 33 24.68 -11.32 16.65
CA LEU A 33 23.68 -12.34 16.40
C LEU A 33 24.42 -13.54 15.78
N ILE A 34 25.18 -14.28 16.63
CA ILE A 34 25.63 -15.61 16.23
C ILE A 34 24.36 -16.45 16.17
N ASP A 35 23.85 -16.66 14.98
CA ASP A 35 22.81 -17.66 14.75
C ASP A 35 23.44 -19.01 15.11
N PRO A 36 23.02 -19.69 16.20
CA PRO A 36 23.58 -20.97 16.59
C PRO A 36 23.35 -22.06 15.53
N THR A 37 22.49 -21.80 14.55
CA THR A 37 22.21 -22.73 13.44
C THR A 37 23.18 -22.56 12.26
N GLY A 38 24.02 -21.53 12.25
CA GLY A 38 24.96 -21.24 11.16
C GLY A 38 24.31 -20.91 9.82
N LYS A 39 22.98 -20.65 9.81
CA LYS A 39 22.24 -20.32 8.58
C LYS A 39 22.47 -18.88 8.17
N ASN A 40 22.67 -18.65 6.88
CA ASN A 40 22.67 -17.30 6.34
C ASN A 40 21.24 -16.72 6.38
N ILE A 41 21.10 -15.53 6.99
CA ILE A 41 19.80 -14.83 7.07
C ILE A 41 19.70 -13.85 5.91
N ILE A 42 18.69 -14.01 5.08
CA ILE A 42 18.33 -13.07 4.03
C ILE A 42 17.11 -12.25 4.49
N TYR A 43 17.25 -10.93 4.51
CA TYR A 43 16.13 -10.03 4.82
C TYR A 43 15.38 -9.68 3.55
N ARG A 44 14.05 -9.75 3.60
CA ARG A 44 13.14 -9.28 2.55
C ARG A 44 12.24 -8.21 3.13
N ASP A 45 12.11 -7.08 2.46
CA ASP A 45 11.19 -6.04 2.90
C ASP A 45 9.74 -6.51 2.76
N ALA A 46 8.93 -6.16 3.76
CA ALA A 46 7.49 -6.38 3.68
C ALA A 46 6.89 -5.52 2.56
N TRP A 47 5.91 -6.07 1.86
CA TRP A 47 5.25 -5.39 0.76
C TRP A 47 3.76 -5.25 1.01
N VAL A 48 3.20 -4.19 0.47
CA VAL A 48 1.77 -3.88 0.58
C VAL A 48 0.98 -4.71 -0.43
N ARG A 49 0.10 -5.57 0.07
CA ARG A 49 -0.90 -6.28 -0.75
C ARG A 49 -2.12 -5.39 -0.86
N ARG A 50 -2.52 -5.06 -2.07
CA ARG A 50 -3.65 -4.17 -2.33
C ARG A 50 -4.28 -4.44 -3.68
N ASN A 51 -5.56 -4.10 -3.81
CA ASN A 51 -6.25 -4.05 -5.09
C ASN A 51 -6.08 -2.68 -5.72
N PRO A 52 -6.31 -2.53 -7.03
CA PRO A 52 -6.40 -1.21 -7.64
C PRO A 52 -7.53 -0.39 -7.00
N PRO A 53 -7.47 0.97 -7.06
CA PRO A 53 -8.56 1.81 -6.58
C PRO A 53 -9.87 1.49 -7.28
N GLU A 54 -10.92 1.24 -6.50
CA GLU A 54 -12.28 1.06 -6.99
C GLU A 54 -12.92 2.44 -7.14
N VAL A 55 -13.32 2.78 -8.36
CA VAL A 55 -13.92 4.07 -8.70
C VAL A 55 -15.43 3.93 -8.68
N HIS A 56 -16.10 4.61 -7.76
CA HIS A 56 -17.56 4.64 -7.68
C HIS A 56 -18.15 5.72 -8.59
N VAL A 57 -17.50 6.89 -8.63
CA VAL A 57 -17.87 8.01 -9.49
C VAL A 57 -16.60 8.54 -10.14
N SER A 58 -16.64 8.70 -11.46
CA SER A 58 -15.55 9.32 -12.23
C SER A 58 -15.93 10.73 -12.66
N PRO A 59 -14.95 11.65 -12.80
CA PRO A 59 -15.22 12.99 -13.32
C PRO A 59 -15.79 12.93 -14.74
N THR A 60 -16.75 13.80 -15.03
CA THR A 60 -17.35 13.94 -16.38
C THR A 60 -16.59 14.93 -17.25
N SER A 61 -15.73 15.77 -16.66
CA SER A 61 -14.93 16.78 -17.37
C SER A 61 -13.51 16.84 -16.79
N ALA A 62 -12.57 17.30 -17.60
CA ALA A 62 -11.21 17.56 -17.14
C ALA A 62 -11.19 18.67 -16.07
N ALA A 63 -10.27 18.56 -15.12
CA ALA A 63 -10.11 19.58 -14.08
C ALA A 63 -9.53 20.87 -14.67
N PRO A 64 -9.98 22.06 -14.22
CA PRO A 64 -9.36 23.34 -14.58
C PRO A 64 -7.88 23.39 -14.18
N ALA A 65 -7.06 24.10 -14.98
CA ALA A 65 -5.62 24.20 -14.75
C ALA A 65 -5.24 24.94 -13.47
N ASP A 66 -6.11 25.81 -12.94
CA ASP A 66 -5.91 26.64 -11.75
C ASP A 66 -6.73 26.20 -10.54
N LEU A 67 -7.16 24.94 -10.54
CA LEU A 67 -8.04 24.37 -9.52
C LEU A 67 -7.47 24.52 -8.09
N LYS A 68 -8.23 25.14 -7.21
CA LYS A 68 -7.93 25.29 -5.78
C LYS A 68 -8.67 24.24 -4.98
N VAL A 69 -7.91 23.39 -4.29
CA VAL A 69 -8.45 22.23 -3.57
C VAL A 69 -8.24 22.37 -2.07
N LEU A 70 -9.31 22.24 -1.29
CA LEU A 70 -9.26 22.15 0.15
C LEU A 70 -9.34 20.68 0.59
N PHE A 71 -8.35 20.26 1.37
CA PHE A 71 -8.32 18.94 1.99
C PHE A 71 -8.86 19.00 3.43
N ILE A 72 -9.78 18.12 3.76
CA ILE A 72 -10.43 18.06 5.10
C ILE A 72 -9.95 16.76 5.80
N PRO A 73 -9.68 16.82 7.13
CA PRO A 73 -9.35 15.63 7.91
C PRO A 73 -10.40 14.53 7.78
N PHE A 74 -9.96 13.29 7.57
CA PHE A 74 -10.85 12.15 7.33
C PHE A 74 -11.66 11.81 8.59
N ARG A 75 -12.82 11.23 8.36
CA ARG A 75 -13.64 10.65 9.41
C ARG A 75 -13.39 9.16 9.51
N VAL A 76 -13.04 8.68 10.69
CA VAL A 76 -12.97 7.25 10.97
C VAL A 76 -14.37 6.75 11.27
N THR A 77 -14.82 5.71 10.55
CA THR A 77 -16.16 5.12 10.73
C THR A 77 -16.16 3.94 11.69
N GLN A 78 -15.00 3.32 11.88
CA GLN A 78 -14.83 2.22 12.82
C GLN A 78 -14.79 2.73 14.27
N PRO A 79 -15.51 2.10 15.21
CA PRO A 79 -15.38 2.41 16.63
C PRO A 79 -13.97 2.09 17.13
N MET A 80 -13.28 3.09 17.67
CA MET A 80 -11.92 2.95 18.20
C MET A 80 -11.58 4.12 19.12
N ASP A 81 -10.47 3.99 19.85
CA ASP A 81 -9.92 5.08 20.63
C ASP A 81 -9.29 6.14 19.72
N ASN A 82 -9.52 7.43 20.07
CA ASN A 82 -8.95 8.57 19.37
C ASN A 82 -9.13 8.61 17.84
N PRO A 83 -10.36 8.39 17.32
CA PRO A 83 -10.61 8.33 15.88
C PRO A 83 -10.24 9.63 15.15
N THR A 84 -10.35 10.78 15.82
CA THR A 84 -10.01 12.08 15.22
C THR A 84 -8.53 12.21 14.92
N ILE A 85 -7.65 11.76 15.82
CA ILE A 85 -6.20 11.80 15.61
C ILE A 85 -5.80 10.92 14.44
N LEU A 86 -6.34 9.71 14.37
CA LEU A 86 -6.07 8.81 13.25
C LEU A 86 -6.56 9.39 11.92
N GLY A 87 -7.78 9.91 11.88
CA GLY A 87 -8.34 10.54 10.69
C GLY A 87 -7.51 11.72 10.21
N TYR A 88 -7.09 12.59 11.12
CA TYR A 88 -6.21 13.73 10.83
C TYR A 88 -4.85 13.28 10.30
N THR A 89 -4.20 12.34 10.98
CA THR A 89 -2.87 11.84 10.57
C THR A 89 -2.93 11.17 9.20
N THR A 90 -3.91 10.30 8.99
CA THR A 90 -4.11 9.61 7.70
C THR A 90 -4.36 10.60 6.57
N SER A 91 -5.25 11.57 6.76
CA SER A 91 -5.55 12.59 5.74
C SER A 91 -4.33 13.46 5.42
N ARG A 92 -3.53 13.79 6.43
CA ARG A 92 -2.30 14.57 6.26
C ARG A 92 -1.26 13.82 5.43
N ILE A 93 -1.11 12.50 5.63
CA ILE A 93 -0.21 11.66 4.83
C ILE A 93 -0.70 11.62 3.37
N VAL A 94 -2.01 11.44 3.13
CA VAL A 94 -2.59 11.45 1.78
C VAL A 94 -2.34 12.80 1.11
N TRP A 95 -2.63 13.91 1.79
CA TRP A 95 -2.39 15.26 1.29
C TRP A 95 -0.91 15.51 0.96
N GLN A 96 0.02 15.11 1.84
CA GLN A 96 1.46 15.22 1.59
C GLN A 96 1.90 14.40 0.38
N THR A 97 1.41 13.17 0.25
CA THR A 97 1.70 12.30 -0.90
C THR A 97 1.24 12.96 -2.20
N TRP A 98 0.04 13.53 -2.22
CA TRP A 98 -0.50 14.20 -3.40
C TRP A 98 0.19 15.54 -3.71
N LEU A 99 0.69 16.24 -2.70
CA LEU A 99 1.57 17.39 -2.91
C LEU A 99 2.88 16.99 -3.61
N GLN A 100 3.50 15.88 -3.17
CA GLN A 100 4.70 15.36 -3.80
C GLN A 100 4.45 14.95 -5.27
N MET A 101 3.28 14.40 -5.54
CA MET A 101 2.84 14.04 -6.89
C MET A 101 2.41 15.26 -7.73
N ARG A 102 2.26 16.43 -7.12
CA ARG A 102 1.80 17.66 -7.77
C ARG A 102 0.45 17.47 -8.49
N LEU A 103 -0.48 16.76 -7.85
CA LEU A 103 -1.77 16.42 -8.47
C LEU A 103 -2.60 17.66 -8.80
N PHE A 104 -2.61 18.65 -7.92
CA PHE A 104 -3.34 19.89 -8.10
C PHE A 104 -2.39 21.08 -7.91
N PRO A 105 -2.54 22.17 -8.65
CA PRO A 105 -1.65 23.32 -8.57
C PRO A 105 -1.71 24.01 -7.20
N ASN A 106 -2.91 24.09 -6.61
CA ASN A 106 -3.15 24.71 -5.31
C ASN A 106 -3.89 23.75 -4.39
N MET A 107 -3.19 23.23 -3.38
CA MET A 107 -3.75 22.34 -2.37
C MET A 107 -3.54 22.92 -0.97
N GLU A 108 -4.61 23.18 -0.26
CA GLU A 108 -4.60 23.62 1.12
C GLU A 108 -5.12 22.50 2.03
N PHE A 109 -4.49 22.28 3.18
CA PHE A 109 -4.98 21.39 4.21
C PHE A 109 -5.72 22.18 5.27
N SER A 110 -6.94 21.75 5.63
CA SER A 110 -7.67 22.37 6.73
C SER A 110 -6.95 22.09 8.05
N GLY A 111 -6.48 23.12 8.73
CA GLY A 111 -5.80 22.98 10.02
C GLY A 111 -6.72 22.55 11.17
N ASP A 112 -8.04 22.50 10.95
CA ASP A 112 -9.01 22.12 11.97
C ASP A 112 -9.02 20.59 12.17
N ASP A 113 -8.98 20.13 13.42
CA ASP A 113 -9.07 18.70 13.77
C ASP A 113 -10.48 18.12 13.58
N THR A 114 -11.38 18.84 12.94
CA THR A 114 -12.77 18.41 12.83
C THR A 114 -12.93 17.38 11.73
N PRO A 115 -13.45 16.19 12.05
CA PRO A 115 -13.63 15.10 11.09
C PRO A 115 -14.57 15.50 9.95
N TYR A 116 -14.31 14.94 8.78
CA TYR A 116 -15.06 15.17 7.56
C TYR A 116 -16.58 15.04 7.73
N ARG A 117 -17.29 16.08 7.31
CA ARG A 117 -18.73 16.14 7.08
C ARG A 117 -18.95 16.98 5.84
N ARG A 118 -19.62 16.43 4.84
CA ARG A 118 -19.84 17.07 3.53
C ARG A 118 -20.31 18.52 3.64
N ASP A 119 -21.39 18.76 4.36
CA ASP A 119 -22.01 20.08 4.43
C ASP A 119 -21.07 21.13 5.04
N ARG A 120 -20.37 20.75 6.13
CA ARG A 120 -19.39 21.62 6.78
C ARG A 120 -18.17 21.85 5.89
N ALA A 121 -17.69 20.80 5.20
CA ALA A 121 -16.57 20.88 4.29
C ALA A 121 -16.85 21.85 3.14
N LEU A 122 -18.04 21.76 2.53
CA LEU A 122 -18.49 22.69 1.49
C LEU A 122 -18.62 24.12 2.01
N ALA A 123 -19.17 24.33 3.21
CA ALA A 123 -19.29 25.65 3.80
C ALA A 123 -17.91 26.30 4.06
N LEU A 124 -16.96 25.50 4.61
CA LEU A 124 -15.60 25.95 4.86
C LEU A 124 -14.86 26.28 3.56
N ALA A 125 -14.99 25.43 2.53
CA ALA A 125 -14.37 25.65 1.24
C ALA A 125 -14.89 26.91 0.54
N ARG A 126 -16.21 27.17 0.61
CA ARG A 126 -16.80 28.42 0.10
C ARG A 126 -16.24 29.64 0.81
N GLY A 127 -16.13 29.58 2.14
CA GLY A 127 -15.57 30.68 2.95
C GLY A 127 -14.11 30.98 2.62
N ARG A 128 -13.35 30.02 2.11
CA ARG A 128 -11.95 30.18 1.71
C ARG A 128 -11.75 30.41 0.20
N GLY A 129 -12.82 30.49 -0.58
CA GLY A 129 -12.74 30.70 -2.03
C GLY A 129 -12.07 29.56 -2.78
N MET A 130 -12.32 28.31 -2.32
CA MET A 130 -11.84 27.10 -2.96
C MET A 130 -12.83 26.62 -4.02
N ASP A 131 -12.31 25.93 -5.05
CA ASP A 131 -13.11 25.40 -6.16
C ASP A 131 -13.60 23.98 -5.87
N MET A 132 -12.76 23.17 -5.22
CA MET A 132 -13.04 21.78 -4.89
C MET A 132 -12.69 21.49 -3.44
N VAL A 133 -13.45 20.60 -2.82
CA VAL A 133 -13.15 20.06 -1.50
C VAL A 133 -12.96 18.55 -1.59
N VAL A 134 -11.88 18.06 -1.00
CA VAL A 134 -11.59 16.64 -0.85
C VAL A 134 -11.70 16.27 0.61
N GLY A 135 -12.46 15.22 0.87
CA GLY A 135 -12.59 14.60 2.17
C GLY A 135 -12.74 13.10 2.03
N GLY A 136 -12.97 12.42 3.13
CA GLY A 136 -13.12 10.98 3.05
C GLY A 136 -13.28 10.30 4.40
N PHE A 137 -13.23 8.99 4.32
CA PHE A 137 -13.45 8.09 5.45
C PHE A 137 -12.30 7.08 5.54
N VAL A 138 -11.87 6.82 6.78
CA VAL A 138 -11.14 5.60 7.11
C VAL A 138 -12.19 4.57 7.48
N THR A 139 -12.47 3.66 6.56
CA THR A 139 -13.56 2.68 6.70
C THR A 139 -13.13 1.45 7.50
N HIS A 140 -11.85 1.11 7.42
CA HIS A 140 -11.28 0.02 8.19
C HIS A 140 -9.83 0.35 8.56
N VAL A 141 -9.45 0.02 9.78
CA VAL A 141 -8.06 0.09 10.25
C VAL A 141 -7.80 -1.02 11.25
N TYR A 142 -6.68 -1.68 11.07
CA TYR A 142 -6.12 -2.63 12.03
C TYR A 142 -4.60 -2.46 12.05
N SER A 143 -4.03 -2.26 13.21
CA SER A 143 -2.58 -2.08 13.39
C SER A 143 -2.01 -3.22 14.22
N GLY A 144 -1.28 -4.12 13.57
CA GLY A 144 -0.48 -5.14 14.24
C GLY A 144 0.95 -4.67 14.58
N GLY A 145 1.27 -3.41 14.28
CA GLY A 145 2.61 -2.86 14.48
C GLY A 145 3.65 -3.58 13.63
N THR A 146 4.87 -3.67 14.16
CA THR A 146 6.00 -4.34 13.48
C THR A 146 5.99 -5.87 13.63
N VAL A 147 5.10 -6.42 14.45
CA VAL A 147 5.04 -7.86 14.76
C VAL A 147 3.81 -8.56 14.19
N GLY A 148 2.79 -7.80 13.78
CA GLY A 148 1.53 -8.32 13.28
C GLY A 148 1.17 -7.83 11.90
N GLU A 149 0.04 -8.30 11.39
CA GLU A 149 -0.57 -7.79 10.16
C GLU A 149 -1.13 -6.38 10.39
N SER A 150 -1.01 -5.49 9.42
CA SER A 150 -1.66 -4.18 9.45
C SER A 150 -2.54 -4.02 8.22
N GLN A 151 -3.73 -3.43 8.40
CA GLN A 151 -4.74 -3.24 7.37
C GLN A 151 -5.26 -1.81 7.40
N LEU A 152 -5.56 -1.26 6.22
CA LEU A 152 -6.17 0.05 6.07
C LEU A 152 -7.09 0.05 4.86
N ALA A 153 -8.28 0.64 5.01
CA ALA A 153 -9.17 0.93 3.89
C ALA A 153 -9.62 2.39 3.95
N LEU A 154 -9.54 3.06 2.81
CA LEU A 154 -9.86 4.45 2.62
C LEU A 154 -10.96 4.60 1.58
N GLN A 155 -11.89 5.52 1.82
CA GLN A 155 -12.84 6.02 0.83
C GLN A 155 -12.67 7.53 0.73
N LEU A 156 -12.41 8.03 -0.47
CA LEU A 156 -12.21 9.44 -0.75
C LEU A 156 -13.33 9.98 -1.63
N GLU A 157 -13.69 11.23 -1.39
CA GLU A 157 -14.75 11.94 -2.11
C GLU A 157 -14.29 13.36 -2.42
N ALA A 158 -14.59 13.83 -3.62
CA ALA A 158 -14.38 15.20 -4.02
C ALA A 158 -15.68 15.84 -4.49
N TYR A 159 -15.92 17.06 -4.03
CA TYR A 159 -17.10 17.85 -4.39
C TYR A 159 -16.70 19.17 -5.02
N ASP A 160 -17.40 19.55 -6.06
CA ASP A 160 -17.36 20.91 -6.59
C ASP A 160 -18.02 21.86 -5.58
N VAL A 161 -17.31 22.91 -5.19
CA VAL A 161 -17.73 23.83 -4.13
C VAL A 161 -18.90 24.71 -4.58
N ARG A 162 -18.94 25.05 -5.88
CA ARG A 162 -19.96 25.94 -6.45
C ARG A 162 -21.32 25.25 -6.54
N SER A 163 -21.34 24.05 -7.16
CA SER A 163 -22.58 23.28 -7.35
C SER A 163 -22.92 22.39 -6.16
N GLY A 164 -21.93 22.03 -5.33
CA GLY A 164 -22.07 21.05 -4.27
C GLY A 164 -22.21 19.61 -4.79
N GLN A 165 -21.94 19.37 -6.06
CA GLN A 165 -22.04 18.04 -6.67
C GLN A 165 -20.80 17.20 -6.43
N LEU A 166 -21.00 15.89 -6.33
CA LEU A 166 -19.90 14.92 -6.24
C LEU A 166 -19.19 14.85 -7.60
N VAL A 167 -17.90 15.17 -7.63
CA VAL A 167 -17.07 15.12 -8.83
C VAL A 167 -16.53 13.72 -9.04
N TRP A 168 -15.96 13.14 -7.99
CA TRP A 168 -15.49 11.77 -8.00
C TRP A 168 -15.54 11.14 -6.60
N SER A 169 -15.63 9.82 -6.58
CA SER A 169 -15.49 9.02 -5.36
C SER A 169 -14.78 7.72 -5.69
N MET A 170 -13.87 7.31 -4.81
CA MET A 170 -13.13 6.07 -4.94
C MET A 170 -12.81 5.47 -3.58
N ALA A 171 -12.61 4.16 -3.54
CA ALA A 171 -12.19 3.43 -2.37
C ALA A 171 -11.01 2.51 -2.69
N GLN A 172 -10.16 2.27 -1.70
CA GLN A 172 -9.07 1.31 -1.80
C GLN A 172 -8.72 0.76 -0.43
N GLY A 173 -8.44 -0.54 -0.39
CA GLY A 173 -7.93 -1.22 0.79
C GLY A 173 -6.58 -1.87 0.52
N GLY A 174 -5.80 -2.00 1.58
CA GLY A 174 -4.51 -2.68 1.52
C GLY A 174 -4.13 -3.28 2.87
N LYS A 175 -3.16 -4.19 2.82
CA LYS A 175 -2.59 -4.81 4.01
C LYS A 175 -1.11 -5.10 3.88
N ILE A 176 -0.42 -5.05 4.99
CA ILE A 176 0.93 -5.58 5.15
C ILE A 176 0.79 -6.85 6.00
N PRO A 177 1.12 -8.03 5.47
CA PRO A 177 1.07 -9.28 6.22
C PRO A 177 2.01 -9.25 7.42
N ALA A 178 1.71 -10.04 8.44
CA ALA A 178 2.62 -10.26 9.56
C ALA A 178 4.01 -10.73 9.06
N PRO A 179 5.09 -10.35 9.75
CA PRO A 179 6.42 -10.80 9.38
C PRO A 179 6.51 -12.33 9.42
N GLN A 180 7.11 -12.89 8.39
CA GLN A 180 7.28 -14.33 8.29
C GLN A 180 8.77 -14.68 8.26
N THR A 181 9.11 -15.76 8.93
CA THR A 181 10.41 -16.40 8.80
C THR A 181 10.19 -17.70 8.04
N THR A 182 10.83 -17.83 6.89
CA THR A 182 10.80 -19.07 6.11
C THR A 182 12.17 -19.70 6.18
N ASP A 183 12.23 -20.88 6.77
CA ASP A 183 13.46 -21.66 6.87
C ASP A 183 13.63 -22.53 5.63
N TYR A 184 14.71 -22.28 4.93
CA TYR A 184 15.27 -23.19 3.93
C TYR A 184 16.46 -23.91 4.56
N PHE A 185 16.77 -25.12 4.09
CA PHE A 185 17.78 -25.96 4.72
C PHE A 185 19.13 -25.26 5.01
N ILE A 186 19.56 -24.34 4.14
CA ILE A 186 20.84 -23.62 4.24
C ILE A 186 20.66 -22.13 4.57
N VAL A 187 19.47 -21.57 4.32
CA VAL A 187 19.17 -20.13 4.41
C VAL A 187 17.85 -19.89 5.09
N ALA A 188 17.78 -18.90 5.96
CA ALA A 188 16.51 -18.41 6.51
C ALA A 188 16.16 -17.05 5.88
N ALA A 189 14.94 -16.90 5.36
CA ALA A 189 14.43 -15.63 4.88
C ALA A 189 13.53 -15.00 5.95
N LYS A 190 13.87 -13.80 6.41
CA LYS A 190 13.09 -13.03 7.39
C LYS A 190 12.47 -11.81 6.72
N THR A 191 11.17 -11.58 6.95
CA THR A 191 10.50 -10.36 6.48
C THR A 191 10.84 -9.21 7.42
N ARG A 192 11.37 -8.11 6.86
CA ARG A 192 11.60 -6.86 7.59
C ARG A 192 10.38 -5.96 7.43
N MET A 193 9.75 -5.64 8.56
CA MET A 193 8.59 -4.75 8.59
C MET A 193 9.04 -3.28 8.56
N PRO A 194 8.25 -2.37 7.95
CA PRO A 194 8.47 -0.95 8.10
C PRO A 194 8.27 -0.53 9.56
N SER A 195 8.96 0.53 9.99
CA SER A 195 8.85 1.07 11.36
C SER A 195 7.43 1.54 11.69
N ASP A 196 6.73 2.09 10.70
CA ASP A 196 5.33 2.47 10.78
C ASP A 196 4.54 1.85 9.61
N PRO A 197 3.93 0.66 9.81
CA PRO A 197 3.17 -0.02 8.78
C PRO A 197 1.94 0.75 8.30
N LEU A 198 1.23 1.48 9.19
CA LEU A 198 0.06 2.26 8.80
C LEU A 198 0.44 3.48 7.95
N HIS A 199 1.54 4.14 8.28
CA HIS A 199 2.07 5.22 7.45
C HIS A 199 2.42 4.72 6.05
N THR A 200 3.14 3.59 5.95
CA THR A 200 3.52 2.97 4.67
C THR A 200 2.28 2.58 3.85
N LEU A 201 1.29 1.94 4.49
CA LEU A 201 0.01 1.62 3.85
C LEU A 201 -0.67 2.86 3.30
N THR A 202 -0.79 3.91 4.13
CA THR A 202 -1.43 5.16 3.74
C THR A 202 -0.74 5.80 2.53
N GLN A 203 0.59 5.85 2.52
CA GLN A 203 1.34 6.41 1.39
C GLN A 203 1.12 5.62 0.10
N VAL A 204 1.16 4.29 0.18
CA VAL A 204 0.98 3.42 -1.00
C VAL A 204 -0.43 3.57 -1.57
N LEU A 205 -1.48 3.51 -0.72
CA LEU A 205 -2.85 3.71 -1.16
C LEU A 205 -3.07 5.12 -1.73
N ALA A 206 -2.53 6.14 -1.06
CA ALA A 206 -2.58 7.52 -1.55
C ALA A 206 -1.92 7.70 -2.91
N SER A 207 -0.77 7.05 -3.12
CA SER A 207 -0.06 7.08 -4.41
C SER A 207 -0.88 6.43 -5.53
N ASP A 208 -1.46 5.26 -5.29
CA ASP A 208 -2.29 4.56 -6.27
C ASP A 208 -3.55 5.38 -6.64
N MET A 209 -4.25 5.90 -5.62
CA MET A 209 -5.41 6.79 -5.82
C MET A 209 -5.01 8.08 -6.56
N GLY A 210 -3.86 8.64 -6.19
CA GLY A 210 -3.30 9.83 -6.86
C GLY A 210 -2.99 9.57 -8.32
N GLN A 211 -2.39 8.44 -8.67
CA GLN A 211 -2.15 8.06 -10.07
C GLN A 211 -3.48 7.94 -10.84
N ARG A 212 -4.52 7.41 -10.21
CA ARG A 212 -5.85 7.35 -10.83
C ARG A 212 -6.41 8.74 -11.12
N ILE A 213 -6.30 9.65 -10.17
CA ILE A 213 -6.73 11.06 -10.36
C ILE A 213 -5.90 11.73 -11.45
N GLN A 214 -4.59 11.48 -11.49
CA GLN A 214 -3.71 12.03 -12.51
C GLN A 214 -4.14 11.66 -13.93
N THR A 215 -4.63 10.42 -14.13
CA THR A 215 -5.18 10.01 -15.44
C THR A 215 -6.43 10.81 -15.85
N TRP A 216 -7.18 11.34 -14.89
CA TRP A 216 -8.36 12.19 -15.16
C TRP A 216 -8.00 13.64 -15.44
N ILE A 217 -6.93 14.15 -14.81
CA ILE A 217 -6.50 15.54 -14.97
C ILE A 217 -5.72 15.71 -16.26
N VAL A 218 -4.80 14.81 -16.54
CA VAL A 218 -3.87 14.91 -17.69
C VAL A 218 -4.44 14.23 -18.94
N GLY A 219 -5.52 13.45 -18.78
CA GLY A 219 -5.99 12.50 -19.79
C GLY A 219 -5.16 11.22 -19.74
N PRO A 220 -5.48 10.19 -20.53
CA PRO A 220 -4.65 9.01 -20.62
C PRO A 220 -3.27 9.46 -21.09
N ALA A 221 -2.32 9.49 -20.16
CA ALA A 221 -0.93 9.77 -20.48
C ALA A 221 -0.58 8.84 -21.64
N THR A 222 -0.09 9.42 -22.75
CA THR A 222 0.51 8.63 -23.82
C THR A 222 1.56 7.77 -23.14
N GLU A 223 1.26 6.49 -22.95
CA GLU A 223 2.14 5.57 -22.23
C GLU A 223 3.54 5.72 -22.83
N THR A 224 4.49 6.11 -22.04
CA THR A 224 5.85 6.20 -22.50
C THR A 224 6.27 4.82 -22.98
N ARG A 225 7.08 4.76 -24.05
CA ARG A 225 7.57 3.50 -24.65
C ARG A 225 8.14 2.51 -23.62
N TRP A 226 8.60 3.04 -22.47
CA TRP A 226 9.10 2.26 -21.34
C TRP A 226 7.97 1.60 -20.53
N GLN A 227 6.90 2.30 -20.25
CA GLN A 227 5.74 1.76 -19.52
C GLN A 227 5.01 0.69 -20.34
N GLN A 228 4.90 0.88 -21.65
CA GLN A 228 4.38 -0.15 -22.56
C GLN A 228 5.26 -1.39 -22.55
N ARG A 229 6.58 -1.22 -22.55
CA ARG A 229 7.54 -2.32 -22.50
C ARG A 229 7.47 -3.09 -21.19
N ASP A 230 7.42 -2.39 -20.06
CA ASP A 230 7.31 -3.01 -18.74
C ASP A 230 5.98 -3.78 -18.59
N ARG A 231 4.88 -3.22 -19.12
CA ARG A 231 3.58 -3.92 -19.15
C ARG A 231 3.64 -5.16 -20.03
N GLN A 232 4.21 -5.07 -21.21
CA GLN A 232 4.38 -6.23 -22.10
C GLN A 232 5.22 -7.35 -21.45
N VAL A 233 6.30 -6.98 -20.76
CA VAL A 233 7.13 -7.94 -20.03
C VAL A 233 6.35 -8.55 -18.86
N HIS A 234 5.63 -7.73 -18.10
CA HIS A 234 4.79 -8.20 -17.01
C HIS A 234 3.70 -9.17 -17.51
N ASP A 235 2.99 -8.79 -18.57
CA ASP A 235 1.92 -9.62 -19.15
C ASP A 235 2.47 -10.92 -19.76
N ALA A 236 3.67 -10.87 -20.36
CA ALA A 236 4.32 -12.07 -20.87
C ALA A 236 4.76 -13.03 -19.76
N ILE A 237 5.10 -12.53 -18.58
CA ILE A 237 5.54 -13.33 -17.44
C ILE A 237 4.34 -13.86 -16.63
N PHE A 238 3.29 -13.06 -16.49
CA PHE A 238 2.16 -13.33 -15.59
C PHE A 238 0.82 -13.61 -16.30
N ALA A 239 0.79 -13.58 -17.64
CA ALA A 239 -0.37 -14.04 -18.38
C ALA A 239 -0.72 -15.48 -17.95
N PRO A 240 -2.00 -15.78 -17.67
CA PRO A 240 -2.41 -17.16 -17.48
C PRO A 240 -1.97 -17.98 -18.69
N ARG A 241 -1.13 -18.96 -18.48
CA ARG A 241 -0.77 -19.89 -19.55
C ARG A 241 -2.05 -20.60 -19.98
N ASP A 242 -2.34 -20.56 -21.26
CA ASP A 242 -3.44 -21.36 -21.80
C ASP A 242 -3.32 -22.79 -21.27
N PRO A 243 -4.43 -23.40 -20.86
CA PRO A 243 -4.40 -24.77 -20.37
C PRO A 243 -3.72 -25.62 -21.44
N VAL A 244 -2.64 -26.30 -21.04
CA VAL A 244 -1.92 -27.25 -21.91
C VAL A 244 -2.97 -28.14 -22.54
N PRO A 245 -3.09 -28.19 -23.87
CA PRO A 245 -4.06 -29.06 -24.51
C PRO A 245 -3.85 -30.48 -24.00
N ALA A 246 -4.93 -31.09 -23.52
CA ALA A 246 -4.89 -32.43 -23.00
C ALA A 246 -4.18 -33.33 -24.02
N PRO A 247 -3.26 -34.24 -23.63
CA PRO A 247 -2.64 -35.14 -24.55
C PRO A 247 -3.74 -35.89 -25.31
N ARG A 248 -3.73 -35.76 -26.64
CA ARG A 248 -4.63 -36.53 -27.49
C ARG A 248 -4.34 -38.01 -27.18
N THR A 249 -5.19 -38.61 -26.37
CA THR A 249 -5.24 -40.06 -26.26
C THR A 249 -5.70 -40.58 -27.61
N GLY A 250 -4.72 -40.89 -28.46
CA GLY A 250 -4.94 -41.57 -29.72
C GLY A 250 -5.41 -42.99 -29.46
N TYR A 251 -6.66 -43.14 -29.14
CA TYR A 251 -7.40 -44.39 -29.24
C TYR A 251 -8.62 -44.07 -30.10
N GLU A 252 -8.41 -44.09 -31.41
CA GLU A 252 -9.46 -44.17 -32.36
C GLU A 252 -9.87 -45.65 -32.38
N PRO A 253 -11.05 -46.05 -31.89
CA PRO A 253 -11.54 -47.39 -32.06
C PRO A 253 -11.72 -47.64 -33.54
N ALA A 254 -11.07 -48.68 -34.08
CA ALA A 254 -11.24 -49.13 -35.44
C ALA A 254 -12.74 -49.29 -35.75
N GLU A 255 -13.23 -48.56 -36.74
CA GLU A 255 -14.58 -48.75 -37.29
C GLU A 255 -14.64 -50.20 -37.78
N GLU A 256 -15.45 -51.00 -37.12
CA GLU A 256 -15.86 -52.30 -37.51
C GLU A 256 -16.70 -52.15 -38.78
N GLU A 257 -16.07 -52.45 -39.95
CA GLU A 257 -16.67 -52.46 -41.28
C GLU A 257 -17.75 -53.53 -41.30
N ASN A 258 -18.98 -53.13 -40.95
CA ASN A 258 -20.16 -53.99 -41.00
C ASN A 258 -20.65 -54.10 -42.41
N ASN A 259 -20.05 -55.11 -43.12
CA ASN A 259 -20.39 -55.52 -44.46
C ASN A 259 -21.71 -56.28 -44.43
N THR A 260 -22.83 -55.55 -44.33
CA THR A 260 -24.18 -56.12 -44.47
C THR A 260 -24.51 -56.17 -45.97
N ARG A 261 -24.29 -57.36 -46.55
CA ARG A 261 -24.81 -57.69 -47.87
C ARG A 261 -26.33 -57.61 -47.86
N GLU A 262 -26.85 -56.65 -48.51
CA GLU A 262 -28.27 -56.47 -48.82
C GLU A 262 -28.63 -57.50 -49.91
N ASN A 263 -29.29 -58.58 -49.48
CA ASN A 263 -29.93 -59.53 -50.35
C ASN A 263 -31.30 -58.96 -50.71
N THR A 264 -31.44 -58.49 -51.94
CA THR A 264 -32.72 -58.18 -52.59
C THR A 264 -33.40 -59.44 -53.03
N PRO A 265 -34.65 -59.73 -52.64
CA PRO A 265 -35.49 -60.70 -53.40
C PRO A 265 -36.32 -59.99 -54.41
N GLU A 266 -36.09 -60.31 -55.61
CA GLU A 266 -36.95 -60.13 -56.79
C GLU A 266 -38.22 -61.00 -56.65
N SER A 267 -39.41 -60.45 -56.77
CA SER A 267 -40.66 -61.08 -57.16
C SER A 267 -41.67 -60.02 -57.49
N ALA A 268 -42.03 -59.84 -58.75
CA ALA A 268 -43.07 -60.49 -59.54
C ALA A 268 -44.45 -60.29 -58.92
N PHE A 269 -45.23 -59.58 -59.64
CA PHE A 269 -46.64 -59.27 -59.91
C PHE A 269 -47.05 -57.84 -59.63
#